data_389a7636b07a01534fb496a6fe185c95
#
_entry.id   389a7636b07a01534fb496a6fe185c95
#
_cell.length_a   1.000
_cell.length_b   1.000
_cell.length_c   1.000
_cell.angle_alpha   90.00
_cell.angle_beta   90.00
_cell.angle_gamma   90.00
#
_symmetry.space_group_name_H-M   'P 1'
#
loop_
_entity.id
_entity.type
_entity.pdbx_description
1 polymer ?
#
loop_
_entity_poly.entity_id
_entity_poly.type
_entity_poly.pdbx_seq_one_letter_code
_entity_poly.pdbx_strand_id
1 'polypeptide(L)'
;MRIFSVSTIKKLPLGGLGGFLLAFSLSANAQTQQQWKDSISVLSKKIEQNPKSLEYRMRKAECNIALEQWKYALDEYSNILDLYPTHIGALYFRAFVNNKLRRYSFARADYEQVLKYEPDHKNALTGLILNNIEEKRLPDAYDHANHLVELYKGDAASYATRAQVEEAMEKLSLAIDDISSAIDITAKNLTPNQRLSYADEYTQYVLQRIALYRKQMAQIKKTKSDDGILDKIEADEALLISRGIPSKAVKGKK
;
A
#
# COMPACT_ATOMS: atom_id res chain seq x y z
N MET A 1 16.46 -1.21 -29.07
CA MET A 1 15.24 -0.79 -28.34
C MET A 1 14.97 -1.80 -27.23
N ARG A 2 15.47 -1.55 -26.01
CA ARG A 2 15.35 -2.50 -24.90
C ARG A 2 13.97 -2.35 -24.27
N ILE A 3 13.13 -3.32 -24.47
CA ILE A 3 11.83 -3.48 -23.83
C ILE A 3 12.11 -3.87 -22.38
N PHE A 4 11.75 -3.04 -21.42
CA PHE A 4 11.85 -3.37 -20.00
C PHE A 4 11.00 -4.61 -19.71
N SER A 5 11.68 -5.65 -19.22
CA SER A 5 11.10 -6.94 -18.90
C SER A 5 10.15 -6.82 -17.70
N VAL A 6 9.02 -7.52 -17.77
CA VAL A 6 8.03 -7.74 -16.70
C VAL A 6 8.65 -8.23 -15.38
N SER A 7 9.91 -8.70 -15.41
CA SER A 7 10.65 -9.13 -14.21
C SER A 7 10.93 -8.01 -13.20
N THR A 8 10.83 -6.74 -13.60
CA THR A 8 11.08 -5.60 -12.69
C THR A 8 9.86 -5.32 -11.77
N ILE A 9 8.66 -5.74 -12.18
CA ILE A 9 7.43 -5.55 -11.38
C ILE A 9 7.35 -6.55 -10.21
N LYS A 10 8.04 -7.71 -10.31
CA LYS A 10 8.09 -8.73 -9.25
C LYS A 10 8.89 -8.34 -8.00
N LYS A 11 9.58 -7.21 -8.00
CA LYS A 11 10.47 -6.76 -6.89
C LYS A 11 10.08 -5.43 -6.25
N LEU A 12 8.86 -4.94 -6.44
CA LEU A 12 8.38 -3.78 -5.70
C LEU A 12 7.85 -4.23 -4.35
N PRO A 13 8.43 -3.77 -3.23
CA PRO A 13 7.87 -4.04 -1.91
C PRO A 13 6.53 -3.31 -1.82
N LEU A 14 5.45 -4.07 -1.73
CA LEU A 14 4.11 -3.57 -1.46
C LEU A 14 3.97 -3.30 0.05
N GLY A 15 4.78 -2.38 0.54
CA GLY A 15 4.53 -1.73 1.80
C GLY A 15 3.60 -0.55 1.55
N GLY A 16 2.33 -0.66 1.92
CA GLY A 16 1.33 0.40 1.96
C GLY A 16 1.09 1.12 0.62
N LEU A 17 -0.15 1.26 0.21
CA LEU A 17 -0.60 2.01 -0.99
C LEU A 17 -0.09 3.48 -1.08
N GLY A 18 0.58 4.00 -0.05
CA GLY A 18 1.21 5.33 -0.01
C GLY A 18 2.63 5.39 -0.59
N GLY A 19 3.36 4.27 -0.71
CA GLY A 19 4.75 4.25 -1.17
C GLY A 19 4.93 4.28 -2.69
N PHE A 20 3.87 4.03 -3.46
CA PHE A 20 3.97 3.96 -4.92
C PHE A 20 4.05 5.33 -5.62
N LEU A 21 3.77 6.43 -4.95
CA LEU A 21 3.58 7.75 -5.56
C LEU A 21 4.72 8.77 -5.35
N LEU A 22 5.77 8.48 -4.58
CA LEU A 22 6.75 9.51 -4.20
C LEU A 22 8.16 9.36 -4.82
N ALA A 23 8.41 8.44 -5.74
CA ALA A 23 9.75 8.22 -6.30
C ALA A 23 9.96 8.76 -7.73
N PHE A 24 9.07 9.60 -8.27
CA PHE A 24 9.27 10.19 -9.60
C PHE A 24 9.46 11.70 -9.54
N SER A 25 10.69 12.16 -9.86
CA SER A 25 10.98 13.58 -10.08
C SER A 25 10.20 14.10 -11.30
N LEU A 26 9.68 15.33 -11.22
CA LEU A 26 8.79 15.95 -12.21
C LEU A 26 9.31 15.97 -13.67
N SER A 27 10.62 15.96 -13.89
CA SER A 27 11.21 16.00 -15.25
C SER A 27 11.34 14.63 -15.92
N ALA A 28 11.57 13.57 -15.14
CA ALA A 28 11.52 12.19 -15.65
C ALA A 28 10.08 11.76 -15.95
N ASN A 29 9.10 12.40 -15.33
CA ASN A 29 7.69 12.04 -15.41
C ASN A 29 7.06 12.33 -16.79
N ALA A 30 7.40 13.45 -17.44
CA ALA A 30 6.81 13.80 -18.74
C ALA A 30 7.29 12.86 -19.86
N GLN A 31 8.56 12.47 -19.87
CA GLN A 31 9.12 11.56 -20.86
C GLN A 31 8.61 10.13 -20.69
N THR A 32 8.44 9.69 -19.43
CA THR A 32 7.81 8.40 -19.13
C THR A 32 6.32 8.38 -19.46
N GLN A 33 5.58 9.44 -19.23
CA GLN A 33 4.17 9.52 -19.62
C GLN A 33 3.96 9.38 -21.12
N GLN A 34 4.81 10.00 -21.95
CA GLN A 34 4.74 9.85 -23.40
C GLN A 34 5.02 8.41 -23.82
N GLN A 35 6.01 7.75 -23.22
CA GLN A 35 6.32 6.34 -23.49
C GLN A 35 5.13 5.41 -23.18
N TRP A 36 4.40 5.65 -22.08
CA TRP A 36 3.19 4.90 -21.75
C TRP A 36 2.08 5.11 -22.79
N LYS A 37 1.85 6.35 -23.25
CA LYS A 37 0.86 6.67 -24.30
C LYS A 37 1.22 6.00 -25.64
N ASP A 38 2.48 6.03 -26.02
CA ASP A 38 2.97 5.37 -27.24
C ASP A 38 2.77 3.85 -27.14
N SER A 39 3.04 3.27 -25.97
CA SER A 39 2.83 1.85 -25.71
C SER A 39 1.35 1.48 -25.82
N ILE A 40 0.43 2.29 -25.28
CA ILE A 40 -1.01 2.08 -25.42
C ILE A 40 -1.44 2.09 -26.89
N SER A 41 -0.92 3.03 -27.69
CA SER A 41 -1.21 3.11 -29.13
C SER A 41 -0.79 1.84 -29.87
N VAL A 42 0.44 1.37 -29.63
CA VAL A 42 0.97 0.13 -30.22
C VAL A 42 0.16 -1.08 -29.79
N LEU A 43 -0.13 -1.19 -28.48
CA LEU A 43 -0.90 -2.31 -27.92
C LEU A 43 -2.34 -2.33 -28.44
N SER A 44 -2.97 -1.18 -28.64
CA SER A 44 -4.32 -1.08 -29.23
C SER A 44 -4.35 -1.67 -30.63
N LYS A 45 -3.40 -1.33 -31.51
CA LYS A 45 -3.28 -1.93 -32.84
C LYS A 45 -3.04 -3.45 -32.80
N LYS A 46 -2.25 -3.93 -31.83
CA LYS A 46 -2.04 -5.39 -31.65
C LYS A 46 -3.28 -6.10 -31.15
N ILE A 47 -4.08 -5.46 -30.30
CA ILE A 47 -5.37 -6.00 -29.82
C ILE A 47 -6.39 -6.05 -30.97
N GLU A 48 -6.41 -5.05 -31.86
CA GLU A 48 -7.25 -5.10 -33.08
C GLU A 48 -6.93 -6.32 -33.95
N GLN A 49 -5.65 -6.68 -34.08
CA GLN A 49 -5.20 -7.84 -34.84
C GLN A 49 -5.41 -9.16 -34.08
N ASN A 50 -5.33 -9.13 -32.76
CA ASN A 50 -5.55 -10.29 -31.87
C ASN A 50 -6.42 -9.92 -30.66
N PRO A 51 -7.74 -9.82 -30.82
CA PRO A 51 -8.66 -9.34 -29.78
C PRO A 51 -8.68 -10.18 -28.49
N LYS A 52 -8.28 -11.45 -28.57
CA LYS A 52 -8.26 -12.38 -27.43
C LYS A 52 -6.89 -12.45 -26.73
N SER A 53 -5.90 -11.63 -27.13
CA SER A 53 -4.58 -11.66 -26.52
C SER A 53 -4.63 -11.15 -25.08
N LEU A 54 -4.50 -12.06 -24.12
CA LEU A 54 -4.38 -11.77 -22.70
C LEU A 54 -3.17 -10.84 -22.44
N GLU A 55 -2.02 -11.17 -23.03
CA GLU A 55 -0.77 -10.41 -22.84
C GLU A 55 -0.91 -8.93 -23.22
N TYR A 56 -1.47 -8.65 -24.40
CA TYR A 56 -1.59 -7.27 -24.88
C TYR A 56 -2.59 -6.47 -24.05
N ARG A 57 -3.69 -7.08 -23.62
CA ARG A 57 -4.67 -6.42 -22.75
C ARG A 57 -4.13 -6.17 -21.35
N MET A 58 -3.43 -7.14 -20.74
CA MET A 58 -2.77 -6.95 -19.45
C MET A 58 -1.78 -5.78 -19.49
N ARG A 59 -0.89 -5.77 -20.49
CA ARG A 59 0.09 -4.69 -20.66
C ARG A 59 -0.56 -3.32 -20.90
N LYS A 60 -1.64 -3.27 -21.68
CA LYS A 60 -2.38 -2.03 -21.91
C LYS A 60 -3.04 -1.52 -20.63
N ALA A 61 -3.63 -2.42 -19.84
CA ALA A 61 -4.18 -2.06 -18.53
C ALA A 61 -3.11 -1.52 -17.57
N GLU A 62 -1.93 -2.14 -17.52
CA GLU A 62 -0.77 -1.65 -16.74
C GLU A 62 -0.33 -0.25 -17.17
N CYS A 63 -0.25 0.03 -18.48
CA CYS A 63 0.04 1.36 -18.99
C CYS A 63 -1.02 2.39 -18.56
N ASN A 64 -2.29 2.01 -18.61
CA ASN A 64 -3.39 2.87 -18.14
C ASN A 64 -3.30 3.13 -16.63
N ILE A 65 -2.93 2.15 -15.81
CA ILE A 65 -2.66 2.34 -14.37
C ILE A 65 -1.51 3.32 -14.16
N ALA A 66 -0.40 3.18 -14.91
CA ALA A 66 0.75 4.08 -14.81
C ALA A 66 0.41 5.54 -15.17
N LEU A 67 -0.59 5.75 -16.01
CA LEU A 67 -1.14 7.06 -16.37
C LEU A 67 -2.33 7.48 -15.51
N GLU A 68 -2.68 6.73 -14.48
CA GLU A 68 -3.86 6.95 -13.63
C GLU A 68 -5.19 6.98 -14.42
N GLN A 69 -5.21 6.38 -15.60
CA GLN A 69 -6.38 6.26 -16.45
C GLN A 69 -7.27 5.09 -16.00
N TRP A 70 -7.80 5.19 -14.77
CA TRP A 70 -8.45 4.11 -14.04
C TRP A 70 -9.63 3.47 -14.81
N LYS A 71 -10.44 4.28 -15.51
CA LYS A 71 -11.58 3.76 -16.30
C LYS A 71 -11.12 2.86 -17.45
N TYR A 72 -10.08 3.28 -18.18
CA TYR A 72 -9.54 2.48 -19.29
C TYR A 72 -8.86 1.19 -18.78
N ALA A 73 -8.18 1.26 -17.63
CA ALA A 73 -7.65 0.06 -16.99
C ALA A 73 -8.77 -0.91 -16.58
N LEU A 74 -9.85 -0.39 -16.01
CA LEU A 74 -11.02 -1.18 -15.63
C LEU A 74 -11.64 -1.92 -16.84
N ASP A 75 -11.79 -1.22 -17.97
CA ASP A 75 -12.34 -1.79 -19.19
C ASP A 75 -11.47 -2.95 -19.71
N GLU A 76 -10.14 -2.78 -19.72
CA GLU A 76 -9.25 -3.85 -20.17
C GLU A 76 -9.29 -5.08 -19.24
N TYR A 77 -9.26 -4.89 -17.90
CA TYR A 77 -9.40 -6.03 -16.98
C TYR A 77 -10.78 -6.70 -17.07
N SER A 78 -11.84 -5.95 -17.31
CA SER A 78 -13.18 -6.51 -17.54
C SER A 78 -13.21 -7.34 -18.81
N ASN A 79 -12.66 -6.83 -19.92
CA ASN A 79 -12.54 -7.59 -21.17
C ASN A 79 -11.70 -8.87 -21.00
N ILE A 80 -10.67 -8.85 -20.15
CA ILE A 80 -9.88 -10.05 -19.82
C ILE A 80 -10.76 -11.06 -19.09
N LEU A 81 -11.53 -10.61 -18.10
CA LEU A 81 -12.35 -11.49 -17.27
C LEU A 81 -13.59 -12.01 -17.99
N ASP A 82 -14.06 -11.33 -19.04
CA ASP A 82 -15.07 -11.87 -19.96
C ASP A 82 -14.54 -13.08 -20.74
N LEU A 83 -13.24 -13.09 -21.06
CA LEU A 83 -12.60 -14.20 -21.77
C LEU A 83 -12.02 -15.26 -20.83
N TYR A 84 -11.53 -14.83 -19.67
CA TYR A 84 -10.82 -15.64 -18.68
C TYR A 84 -11.34 -15.33 -17.26
N PRO A 85 -12.55 -15.81 -16.89
CA PRO A 85 -13.24 -15.38 -15.66
C PRO A 85 -12.49 -15.68 -14.35
N THR A 86 -11.57 -16.64 -14.37
CA THR A 86 -10.80 -17.07 -13.19
C THR A 86 -9.35 -16.56 -13.19
N HIS A 87 -9.01 -15.59 -14.05
CA HIS A 87 -7.65 -15.08 -14.14
C HIS A 87 -7.31 -14.22 -12.92
N ILE A 88 -6.57 -14.80 -11.97
CA ILE A 88 -6.25 -14.23 -10.65
C ILE A 88 -5.67 -12.81 -10.75
N GLY A 89 -4.67 -12.61 -11.62
CA GLY A 89 -4.06 -11.29 -11.81
C GLY A 89 -5.06 -10.23 -12.30
N ALA A 90 -5.98 -10.61 -13.22
CA ALA A 90 -6.99 -9.67 -13.70
C ALA A 90 -8.03 -9.33 -12.62
N LEU A 91 -8.47 -10.32 -11.84
CA LEU A 91 -9.33 -10.10 -10.68
C LEU A 91 -8.68 -9.16 -9.68
N TYR A 92 -7.43 -9.44 -9.28
CA TYR A 92 -6.69 -8.61 -8.33
C TYR A 92 -6.55 -7.15 -8.82
N PHE A 93 -6.10 -6.95 -10.05
CA PHE A 93 -5.90 -5.59 -10.58
C PHE A 93 -7.23 -4.88 -10.86
N ARG A 94 -8.31 -5.60 -11.23
CA ARG A 94 -9.63 -4.99 -11.35
C ARG A 94 -10.14 -4.52 -10.00
N ALA A 95 -9.95 -5.31 -8.94
CA ALA A 95 -10.25 -4.91 -7.57
C ALA A 95 -9.48 -3.65 -7.16
N PHE A 96 -8.17 -3.63 -7.42
CA PHE A 96 -7.32 -2.47 -7.16
C PHE A 96 -7.83 -1.21 -7.88
N VAL A 97 -8.18 -1.32 -9.16
CA VAL A 97 -8.71 -0.21 -9.96
C VAL A 97 -10.08 0.23 -9.44
N ASN A 98 -10.96 -0.70 -9.08
CA ASN A 98 -12.24 -0.40 -8.47
C ASN A 98 -12.08 0.37 -7.14
N ASN A 99 -11.10 0.01 -6.30
CA ASN A 99 -10.75 0.78 -5.10
C ASN A 99 -10.33 2.22 -5.43
N LYS A 100 -9.49 2.42 -6.46
CA LYS A 100 -9.11 3.77 -6.92
C LYS A 100 -10.31 4.60 -7.39
N LEU A 101 -11.30 3.95 -7.98
CA LEU A 101 -12.57 4.55 -8.41
C LEU A 101 -13.61 4.66 -7.28
N ARG A 102 -13.27 4.29 -6.03
CA ARG A 102 -14.16 4.23 -4.86
C ARG A 102 -15.38 3.31 -5.06
N ARG A 103 -15.24 2.31 -5.92
CA ARG A 103 -16.25 1.27 -6.16
C ARG A 103 -15.99 0.08 -5.22
N TYR A 104 -16.11 0.32 -3.93
CA TYR A 104 -15.63 -0.60 -2.89
C TYR A 104 -16.30 -1.97 -2.91
N SER A 105 -17.60 -2.05 -3.16
CA SER A 105 -18.32 -3.33 -3.23
C SER A 105 -17.86 -4.20 -4.41
N PHE A 106 -17.54 -3.59 -5.56
CA PHE A 106 -16.98 -4.31 -6.71
C PHE A 106 -15.54 -4.77 -6.43
N ALA A 107 -14.73 -3.91 -5.80
CA ALA A 107 -13.37 -4.27 -5.41
C ALA A 107 -13.38 -5.46 -4.45
N ARG A 108 -14.25 -5.45 -3.44
CA ARG A 108 -14.40 -6.53 -2.48
C ARG A 108 -14.74 -7.85 -3.17
N ALA A 109 -15.74 -7.87 -4.05
CA ALA A 109 -16.14 -9.07 -4.75
C ALA A 109 -14.99 -9.71 -5.54
N ASP A 110 -14.17 -8.90 -6.20
CA ASP A 110 -13.01 -9.37 -6.94
C ASP A 110 -11.89 -9.87 -6.01
N TYR A 111 -11.59 -9.18 -4.88
CA TYR A 111 -10.62 -9.67 -3.89
C TYR A 111 -11.08 -10.99 -3.25
N GLU A 112 -12.35 -11.12 -2.91
CA GLU A 112 -12.93 -12.36 -2.37
C GLU A 112 -12.79 -13.50 -3.38
N GLN A 113 -12.96 -13.22 -4.68
CA GLN A 113 -12.73 -14.23 -5.72
C GLN A 113 -11.25 -14.63 -5.80
N VAL A 114 -10.32 -13.68 -5.71
CA VAL A 114 -8.87 -14.01 -5.64
C VAL A 114 -8.62 -14.94 -4.46
N LEU A 115 -9.10 -14.59 -3.26
CA LEU A 115 -8.88 -15.36 -2.03
C LEU A 115 -9.59 -16.71 -2.02
N LYS A 116 -10.65 -16.88 -2.82
CA LYS A 116 -11.27 -18.18 -3.03
C LYS A 116 -10.36 -19.17 -3.77
N TYR A 117 -9.55 -18.67 -4.72
CA TYR A 117 -8.60 -19.48 -5.49
C TYR A 117 -7.22 -19.55 -4.82
N GLU A 118 -6.78 -18.48 -4.21
CA GLU A 118 -5.50 -18.32 -3.53
C GLU A 118 -5.73 -17.72 -2.13
N PRO A 119 -6.09 -18.54 -1.12
CA PRO A 119 -6.44 -18.07 0.23
C PRO A 119 -5.36 -17.22 0.89
N ASP A 120 -4.09 -17.53 0.60
CA ASP A 120 -2.92 -16.85 1.17
C ASP A 120 -2.39 -15.73 0.27
N HIS A 121 -3.19 -15.22 -0.68
CA HIS A 121 -2.73 -14.16 -1.57
C HIS A 121 -2.59 -12.83 -0.81
N LYS A 122 -1.38 -12.55 -0.31
CA LYS A 122 -1.05 -11.42 0.56
C LYS A 122 -1.64 -10.08 0.09
N ASN A 123 -1.44 -9.76 -1.19
CA ASN A 123 -1.86 -8.47 -1.73
C ASN A 123 -3.39 -8.35 -1.81
N ALA A 124 -4.10 -9.46 -2.06
CA ALA A 124 -5.55 -9.47 -2.07
C ALA A 124 -6.11 -9.34 -0.65
N LEU A 125 -5.52 -10.03 0.34
CA LEU A 125 -5.86 -9.85 1.76
C LEU A 125 -5.67 -8.39 2.18
N THR A 126 -4.51 -7.82 1.90
CA THR A 126 -4.22 -6.40 2.22
C THR A 126 -5.22 -5.46 1.52
N GLY A 127 -5.50 -5.69 0.24
CA GLY A 127 -6.48 -4.90 -0.52
C GLY A 127 -7.88 -4.99 0.05
N LEU A 128 -8.31 -6.20 0.45
CA LEU A 128 -9.62 -6.43 1.07
C LEU A 128 -9.74 -5.75 2.45
N ILE A 129 -8.68 -5.83 3.26
CA ILE A 129 -8.62 -5.16 4.58
C ILE A 129 -8.82 -3.66 4.41
N LEU A 130 -8.02 -3.02 3.55
CA LEU A 130 -8.10 -1.58 3.29
C LEU A 130 -9.47 -1.18 2.72
N ASN A 131 -10.02 -2.00 1.84
CA ASN A 131 -11.36 -1.81 1.30
C ASN A 131 -12.43 -1.86 2.41
N ASN A 132 -12.34 -2.82 3.33
CA ASN A 132 -13.26 -2.94 4.46
C ASN A 132 -13.16 -1.74 5.42
N ILE A 133 -11.96 -1.14 5.61
CA ILE A 133 -11.81 0.11 6.37
C ILE A 133 -12.61 1.24 5.71
N GLU A 134 -12.48 1.40 4.39
CA GLU A 134 -13.20 2.44 3.63
C GLU A 134 -14.73 2.26 3.70
N GLU A 135 -15.20 1.01 3.65
CA GLU A 135 -16.61 0.65 3.80
C GLU A 135 -17.11 0.69 5.27
N LYS A 136 -16.23 1.01 6.23
CA LYS A 136 -16.52 0.98 7.69
C LYS A 136 -16.90 -0.42 8.22
N ARG A 137 -16.47 -1.47 7.54
CA ARG A 137 -16.63 -2.87 7.95
C ARG A 137 -15.45 -3.28 8.84
N LEU A 138 -15.29 -2.58 9.95
CA LEU A 138 -14.11 -2.72 10.80
C LEU A 138 -13.94 -4.11 11.43
N PRO A 139 -15.02 -4.81 11.88
CA PRO A 139 -14.87 -6.20 12.36
C PRO A 139 -14.28 -7.13 11.30
N ASP A 140 -14.81 -7.11 10.06
CA ASP A 140 -14.31 -7.94 8.96
C ASP A 140 -12.85 -7.58 8.60
N ALA A 141 -12.54 -6.27 8.59
CA ALA A 141 -11.17 -5.79 8.39
C ALA A 141 -10.21 -6.34 9.45
N TYR A 142 -10.64 -6.38 10.71
CA TYR A 142 -9.83 -6.86 11.82
C TYR A 142 -9.58 -8.38 11.76
N ASP A 143 -10.59 -9.16 11.41
CA ASP A 143 -10.47 -10.61 11.25
C ASP A 143 -9.49 -10.95 10.12
N HIS A 144 -9.63 -10.29 8.96
CA HIS A 144 -8.68 -10.46 7.86
C HIS A 144 -7.26 -9.98 8.20
N ALA A 145 -7.12 -8.90 8.98
CA ALA A 145 -5.82 -8.38 9.39
C ALA A 145 -5.12 -9.32 10.39
N ASN A 146 -5.87 -9.93 11.31
CA ASN A 146 -5.33 -10.98 12.19
C ASN A 146 -4.82 -12.16 11.38
N HIS A 147 -5.62 -12.64 10.42
CA HIS A 147 -5.21 -13.73 9.53
C HIS A 147 -3.95 -13.36 8.72
N LEU A 148 -3.87 -12.13 8.18
CA LEU A 148 -2.69 -11.64 7.47
C LEU A 148 -1.43 -11.69 8.34
N VAL A 149 -1.52 -11.24 9.61
CA VAL A 149 -0.39 -11.27 10.55
C VAL A 149 0.00 -12.71 10.91
N GLU A 150 -0.96 -13.63 11.06
CA GLU A 150 -0.69 -15.03 11.32
C GLU A 150 0.07 -15.71 10.19
N LEU A 151 -0.29 -15.44 8.94
CA LEU A 151 0.38 -15.97 7.75
C LEU A 151 1.78 -15.38 7.57
N TYR A 152 1.95 -14.08 7.88
CA TYR A 152 3.15 -13.31 7.55
C TYR A 152 3.80 -12.67 8.80
N LYS A 153 4.06 -13.48 9.85
CA LYS A 153 4.61 -13.03 11.16
C LYS A 153 5.94 -12.27 11.08
N GLY A 154 6.74 -12.50 10.05
CA GLY A 154 8.02 -11.82 9.83
C GLY A 154 7.94 -10.58 8.94
N ASP A 155 6.75 -10.15 8.57
CA ASP A 155 6.53 -9.07 7.62
C ASP A 155 5.99 -7.81 8.30
N ALA A 156 6.79 -6.75 8.33
CA ALA A 156 6.45 -5.49 8.96
C ALA A 156 5.15 -4.86 8.39
N ALA A 157 4.93 -4.99 7.06
CA ALA A 157 3.76 -4.42 6.41
C ALA A 157 2.45 -5.08 6.89
N SER A 158 2.48 -6.35 7.27
CA SER A 158 1.30 -7.05 7.82
C SER A 158 0.86 -6.46 9.16
N TYR A 159 1.81 -6.18 10.07
CA TYR A 159 1.54 -5.49 11.33
C TYR A 159 1.05 -4.05 11.08
N ALA A 160 1.71 -3.32 10.20
CA ALA A 160 1.30 -1.96 9.85
C ALA A 160 -0.12 -1.91 9.25
N THR A 161 -0.51 -2.94 8.50
CA THR A 161 -1.87 -3.07 7.96
C THR A 161 -2.89 -3.30 9.09
N ARG A 162 -2.58 -4.16 10.09
CA ARG A 162 -3.46 -4.38 11.24
C ARG A 162 -3.56 -3.11 12.09
N ALA A 163 -2.46 -2.42 12.32
CA ALA A 163 -2.44 -1.14 13.02
C ALA A 163 -3.38 -0.10 12.38
N GLN A 164 -3.51 -0.07 11.05
CA GLN A 164 -4.47 0.83 10.37
C GLN A 164 -5.92 0.48 10.72
N VAL A 165 -6.24 -0.81 10.82
CA VAL A 165 -7.58 -1.26 11.26
C VAL A 165 -7.82 -0.87 12.71
N GLU A 166 -6.84 -1.10 13.59
CA GLU A 166 -6.92 -0.78 15.02
C GLU A 166 -7.05 0.72 15.25
N GLU A 167 -6.32 1.53 14.47
CA GLU A 167 -6.49 2.98 14.48
C GLU A 167 -7.90 3.39 14.03
N ALA A 168 -8.44 2.78 13.00
CA ALA A 168 -9.81 3.03 12.53
C ALA A 168 -10.87 2.60 13.57
N MET A 169 -10.55 1.60 14.39
CA MET A 169 -11.36 1.15 15.53
C MET A 169 -11.12 1.97 16.81
N GLU A 170 -10.28 3.00 16.76
CA GLU A 170 -9.84 3.83 17.90
C GLU A 170 -9.09 3.05 19.00
N LYS A 171 -8.58 1.85 18.69
CA LYS A 171 -7.77 1.01 19.58
C LYS A 171 -6.30 1.43 19.52
N LEU A 172 -6.00 2.68 19.90
CA LEU A 172 -4.68 3.29 19.65
C LEU A 172 -3.53 2.55 20.32
N SER A 173 -3.72 1.96 21.51
CA SER A 173 -2.65 1.19 22.17
C SER A 173 -2.25 -0.02 21.35
N LEU A 174 -3.20 -0.79 20.81
CA LEU A 174 -2.91 -1.94 19.97
C LEU A 174 -2.22 -1.52 18.67
N ALA A 175 -2.70 -0.45 18.03
CA ALA A 175 -2.05 0.11 16.83
C ALA A 175 -0.60 0.52 17.08
N ILE A 176 -0.28 1.08 18.25
CA ILE A 176 1.09 1.43 18.66
C ILE A 176 1.95 0.18 18.85
N ASP A 177 1.41 -0.87 19.45
CA ASP A 177 2.11 -2.15 19.66
C ASP A 177 2.43 -2.83 18.32
N ASP A 178 1.50 -2.81 17.39
CA ASP A 178 1.71 -3.36 16.06
C ASP A 178 2.73 -2.55 15.24
N ILE A 179 2.67 -1.23 15.28
CA ILE A 179 3.70 -0.41 14.62
C ILE A 179 5.07 -0.60 15.29
N SER A 180 5.13 -0.82 16.60
CA SER A 180 6.38 -1.15 17.28
C SER A 180 6.94 -2.49 16.79
N SER A 181 6.09 -3.50 16.58
CA SER A 181 6.49 -4.76 15.97
C SER A 181 7.04 -4.59 14.54
N ALA A 182 6.40 -3.73 13.73
CA ALA A 182 6.89 -3.39 12.39
C ALA A 182 8.25 -2.69 12.43
N ILE A 183 8.47 -1.78 13.38
CA ILE A 183 9.76 -1.12 13.63
C ILE A 183 10.82 -2.17 14.00
N ASP A 184 10.55 -3.07 14.92
CA ASP A 184 11.48 -4.10 15.37
C ASP A 184 11.89 -5.05 14.23
N ILE A 185 10.94 -5.41 13.36
CA ILE A 185 11.21 -6.24 12.18
C ILE A 185 12.15 -5.51 11.22
N THR A 186 11.86 -4.26 10.90
CA THR A 186 12.67 -3.46 9.96
C THR A 186 14.02 -3.06 10.53
N ALA A 187 14.11 -2.85 11.86
CA ALA A 187 15.35 -2.50 12.55
C ALA A 187 16.44 -3.58 12.42
N LYS A 188 16.07 -4.86 12.29
CA LYS A 188 17.01 -5.99 12.11
C LYS A 188 17.91 -5.83 10.89
N ASN A 189 17.46 -5.09 9.88
CA ASN A 189 18.19 -4.86 8.63
C ASN A 189 19.01 -3.56 8.64
N LEU A 190 18.99 -2.80 9.74
CA LEU A 190 19.70 -1.51 9.84
C LEU A 190 21.04 -1.68 10.55
N THR A 191 22.07 -1.00 10.03
CA THR A 191 23.33 -0.86 10.75
C THR A 191 23.23 0.26 11.80
N PRO A 192 24.00 0.20 12.92
CA PRO A 192 23.88 1.15 14.03
C PRO A 192 24.02 2.63 13.62
N ASN A 193 24.88 2.92 12.64
CA ASN A 193 25.19 4.29 12.17
C ASN A 193 24.59 4.61 10.81
N GLN A 194 23.65 3.79 10.32
CA GLN A 194 23.02 4.03 9.01
C GLN A 194 22.24 5.34 9.03
N ARG A 195 22.54 6.23 8.08
CA ARG A 195 21.69 7.41 7.82
C ARG A 195 20.37 6.94 7.25
N LEU A 196 19.29 7.50 7.76
CA LEU A 196 17.94 7.22 7.32
C LEU A 196 17.49 8.24 6.27
N SER A 197 16.62 7.82 5.39
CA SER A 197 15.88 8.68 4.47
C SER A 197 14.38 8.64 4.76
N TYR A 198 13.66 9.60 4.23
CA TYR A 198 12.19 9.63 4.35
C TYR A 198 11.51 8.45 3.63
N ALA A 199 12.19 7.84 2.64
CA ALA A 199 11.68 6.72 1.88
C ALA A 199 11.87 5.37 2.60
N ASP A 200 12.68 5.31 3.66
CA ASP A 200 12.92 4.07 4.38
C ASP A 200 11.68 3.64 5.17
N GLU A 201 11.29 2.38 5.05
CA GLU A 201 10.12 1.82 5.76
C GLU A 201 10.24 2.01 7.28
N TYR A 202 11.43 1.79 7.85
CA TYR A 202 11.69 2.05 9.26
C TYR A 202 11.33 3.48 9.66
N THR A 203 11.78 4.48 8.88
CA THR A 203 11.45 5.90 9.12
C THR A 203 9.95 6.14 9.08
N GLN A 204 9.25 5.55 8.11
CA GLN A 204 7.80 5.69 7.97
C GLN A 204 7.07 5.10 9.18
N TYR A 205 7.46 3.92 9.66
CA TYR A 205 6.85 3.33 10.85
C TYR A 205 7.11 4.13 12.12
N VAL A 206 8.32 4.67 12.33
CA VAL A 206 8.58 5.54 13.49
C VAL A 206 7.74 6.81 13.41
N LEU A 207 7.61 7.44 12.26
CA LEU A 207 6.74 8.61 12.07
C LEU A 207 5.26 8.28 12.33
N GLN A 208 4.81 7.12 11.90
CA GLN A 208 3.45 6.63 12.16
C GLN A 208 3.23 6.43 13.66
N ARG A 209 4.18 5.83 14.38
CA ARG A 209 4.13 5.66 15.83
C ARG A 209 4.05 7.01 16.56
N ILE A 210 4.85 7.98 16.16
CA ILE A 210 4.78 9.34 16.69
C ILE A 210 3.37 9.93 16.47
N ALA A 211 2.79 9.75 15.30
CA ALA A 211 1.45 10.25 15.00
C ALA A 211 0.38 9.60 15.89
N LEU A 212 0.46 8.28 16.11
CA LEU A 212 -0.43 7.53 16.99
C LEU A 212 -0.29 7.98 18.46
N TYR A 213 0.93 8.18 18.96
CA TYR A 213 1.16 8.72 20.31
C TYR A 213 0.54 10.12 20.46
N ARG A 214 0.70 10.99 19.46
CA ARG A 214 0.08 12.33 19.49
C ARG A 214 -1.45 12.26 19.52
N LYS A 215 -2.04 11.33 18.77
CA LYS A 215 -3.48 11.08 18.76
C LYS A 215 -3.94 10.55 20.12
N GLN A 216 -3.20 9.63 20.72
CA GLN A 216 -3.47 9.10 22.07
C GLN A 216 -3.38 10.21 23.13
N MET A 217 -2.35 11.06 23.11
CA MET A 217 -2.25 12.22 23.99
C MET A 217 -3.44 13.17 23.88
N ALA A 218 -3.94 13.39 22.66
CA ALA A 218 -5.11 14.26 22.46
C ALA A 218 -6.38 13.69 23.11
N GLN A 219 -6.51 12.36 23.17
CA GLN A 219 -7.60 11.69 23.89
C GLN A 219 -7.40 11.78 25.42
N ILE A 220 -6.17 11.58 25.91
CA ILE A 220 -5.83 11.59 27.35
C ILE A 220 -5.93 13.00 27.96
N LYS A 221 -5.57 14.06 27.23
CA LYS A 221 -5.73 15.46 27.71
C LYS A 221 -7.14 15.77 28.21
N LYS A 222 -8.13 14.98 27.79
CA LYS A 222 -9.50 15.04 28.33
C LYS A 222 -9.64 14.36 29.71
N THR A 223 -8.69 13.48 30.10
CA THR A 223 -8.77 12.60 31.29
C THR A 223 -7.66 12.81 32.33
N LYS A 224 -6.67 13.70 32.11
CA LYS A 224 -5.60 14.11 33.05
C LYS A 224 -4.46 13.10 33.34
N SER A 225 -4.24 12.06 32.53
CA SER A 225 -3.07 11.18 32.66
C SER A 225 -2.24 11.24 31.38
N ASP A 226 -0.94 11.45 31.46
CA ASP A 226 -0.05 11.55 30.27
C ASP A 226 0.83 10.29 30.11
N ASP A 227 0.91 9.41 31.12
CA ASP A 227 1.56 8.08 31.14
C ASP A 227 2.95 8.01 30.44
N GLY A 228 3.74 9.10 30.44
CA GLY A 228 5.05 9.16 29.80
C GLY A 228 5.02 9.12 28.27
N ILE A 229 3.87 9.38 27.64
CA ILE A 229 3.73 9.37 26.17
C ILE A 229 4.57 10.47 25.54
N LEU A 230 4.71 11.62 26.21
CA LEU A 230 5.54 12.71 25.71
C LEU A 230 7.02 12.29 25.59
N ASP A 231 7.55 11.59 26.60
CA ASP A 231 8.91 11.07 26.60
C ASP A 231 9.14 10.09 25.42
N LYS A 232 8.15 9.25 25.13
CA LYS A 232 8.20 8.32 24.00
C LYS A 232 8.24 9.04 22.65
N ILE A 233 7.43 10.11 22.50
CA ILE A 233 7.45 10.96 21.31
C ILE A 233 8.83 11.61 21.14
N GLU A 234 9.36 12.21 22.21
CA GLU A 234 10.65 12.88 22.18
C GLU A 234 11.80 11.92 21.86
N ALA A 235 11.77 10.70 22.40
CA ALA A 235 12.75 9.66 22.08
C ALA A 235 12.73 9.27 20.60
N ASP A 236 11.56 9.03 20.01
CA ASP A 236 11.40 8.69 18.59
C ASP A 236 11.83 9.86 17.69
N GLU A 237 11.47 11.09 18.04
CA GLU A 237 11.88 12.30 17.33
C GLU A 237 13.42 12.48 17.35
N ALA A 238 14.03 12.34 18.52
CA ALA A 238 15.48 12.44 18.69
C ALA A 238 16.22 11.37 17.88
N LEU A 239 15.71 10.13 17.87
CA LEU A 239 16.27 9.03 17.08
C LEU A 239 16.30 9.36 15.58
N LEU A 240 15.19 9.81 15.02
CA LEU A 240 15.11 10.14 13.61
C LEU A 240 16.01 11.31 13.24
N ILE A 241 16.05 12.37 14.08
CA ILE A 241 16.89 13.54 13.87
C ILE A 241 18.38 13.17 13.92
N SER A 242 18.79 12.36 14.90
CA SER A 242 20.19 11.91 15.02
C SER A 242 20.65 11.09 13.80
N ARG A 243 19.73 10.41 13.13
CA ARG A 243 20.00 9.62 11.92
C ARG A 243 19.84 10.40 10.61
N GLY A 244 19.63 11.73 10.68
CA GLY A 244 19.67 12.62 9.53
C GLY A 244 18.32 13.05 8.96
N ILE A 245 17.19 12.68 9.58
CA ILE A 245 15.87 13.18 9.18
C ILE A 245 15.72 14.63 9.67
N PRO A 246 15.35 15.59 8.81
CA PRO A 246 15.23 16.99 9.21
C PRO A 246 14.21 17.20 10.34
N SER A 247 14.61 17.96 11.39
CA SER A 247 13.77 18.22 12.57
C SER A 247 12.38 18.77 12.21
N LYS A 248 12.29 19.66 11.21
CA LYS A 248 11.01 20.22 10.74
C LYS A 248 10.07 19.16 10.18
N ALA A 249 10.63 18.11 9.60
CA ALA A 249 9.88 17.00 9.05
C ALA A 249 9.33 16.07 10.14
N VAL A 250 10.09 15.90 11.23
CA VAL A 250 9.72 15.03 12.35
C VAL A 250 8.74 15.74 13.31
N LYS A 251 9.03 16.99 13.70
CA LYS A 251 8.22 17.75 14.66
C LYS A 251 6.94 18.36 14.08
N GLY A 252 6.83 18.38 12.75
CA GLY A 252 5.73 19.05 12.05
C GLY A 252 5.88 20.59 12.04
N LYS A 253 4.96 21.26 11.38
CA LYS A 253 4.84 22.74 11.50
C LYS A 253 4.24 23.05 12.87
N LYS A 254 4.94 23.87 13.68
CA LYS A 254 4.34 24.50 14.86
C LYS A 254 3.19 25.41 14.46
#